data_09ac68d418c5486e3b6580d3db5c1740
#
_entry.id   09ac68d418c5486e3b6580d3db5c1740
#
_cell.length_a   1.000
_cell.length_b   1.000
_cell.length_c   1.000
_cell.angle_alpha   90.00
_cell.angle_beta   90.00
_cell.angle_gamma   90.00
#
_symmetry.space_group_name_H-M   'P 1'
#
loop_
_entity.id
_entity.type
_entity.pdbx_description
1 polymer ?
#
loop_
_entity_poly.entity_id
_entity_poly.type
_entity_poly.pdbx_seq_one_letter_code
_entity_poly.pdbx_strand_id
1 'polypeptide(L)'
;MRELSAVAPRPIYQTPEILRSEPYKRWIRSFRCLACGKRWGIEAAHTGPHGGSQKSSDSACIPLCQEHHREMHRGVLRFQERYRLDIPREVERLNAEWRERRKAA
;
A
#
# COMPACT_ATOMS: atom_id res chain seq x y z
N MET A 1 -18.92 19.21 7.66
CA MET A 1 -18.70 19.05 7.07
C MET A 1 -18.36 18.55 6.42
N ARG A 2 -18.08 18.53 6.55
CA ARG A 2 -17.73 18.25 5.90
C ARG A 2 -17.24 17.72 5.15
N GLU A 3 -16.94 17.66 5.20
CA GLU A 3 -16.56 17.37 4.51
C GLU A 3 -16.20 16.61 3.98
N LEU A 4 -16.03 16.34 4.19
CA LEU A 4 -15.83 15.71 3.61
C LEU A 4 -15.70 15.43 2.73
N SER A 5 -15.55 15.61 2.95
CA SER A 5 -15.61 15.52 2.08
C SER A 5 -15.76 15.10 1.07
N ALA A 6 -15.82 15.35 1.43
CA ALA A 6 -16.46 14.89 0.20
C ALA A 6 -15.60 15.05 -0.96
N VAL A 7 -14.44 15.16 -0.70
CA VAL A 7 -13.45 15.23 -1.74
C VAL A 7 -13.21 13.83 -2.22
N ALA A 8 -13.42 13.60 -3.49
CA ALA A 8 -13.07 12.32 -4.06
C ALA A 8 -11.59 12.10 -3.87
N PRO A 9 -11.21 11.00 -3.28
CA PRO A 9 -9.79 10.72 -3.09
C PRO A 9 -9.12 10.55 -4.45
N ARG A 10 -7.98 11.19 -4.58
CA ARG A 10 -7.21 11.00 -5.79
C ARG A 10 -6.58 9.63 -5.78
N PRO A 11 -6.46 9.02 -6.93
CA PRO A 11 -5.76 7.74 -7.01
C PRO A 11 -4.29 7.94 -6.67
N ILE A 12 -3.92 7.55 -5.47
CA ILE A 12 -2.58 7.78 -4.98
C ILE A 12 -1.54 6.96 -5.71
N TYR A 13 -1.95 5.83 -6.23
CA TYR A 13 -1.04 4.97 -6.97
C TYR A 13 -0.70 5.52 -8.35
N GLN A 14 -1.25 6.68 -8.68
CA GLN A 14 -0.91 7.33 -9.94
C GLN A 14 0.09 8.46 -9.75
N THR A 15 0.62 8.61 -8.55
CA THR A 15 1.62 9.63 -8.29
C THR A 15 2.89 9.30 -9.05
N PRO A 16 3.32 10.16 -9.98
CA PRO A 16 4.43 9.80 -10.87
C PRO A 16 5.75 9.53 -10.18
N GLU A 17 6.05 10.26 -9.11
CA GLU A 17 7.35 10.14 -8.48
C GLU A 17 7.57 8.80 -7.79
N ILE A 18 6.49 8.04 -7.54
CA ILE A 18 6.66 6.71 -6.95
C ILE A 18 5.99 5.64 -7.78
N LEU A 19 5.79 5.93 -9.08
CA LEU A 19 5.19 4.95 -9.97
C LEU A 19 6.03 3.68 -10.06
N ARG A 20 7.34 3.85 -10.19
CA ARG A 20 8.29 2.74 -10.16
C ARG A 20 9.44 3.17 -9.28
N SER A 21 9.57 2.56 -8.12
CA SER A 21 10.57 3.00 -7.17
C SER A 21 11.06 1.83 -6.32
N GLU A 22 12.24 1.35 -6.63
CA GLU A 22 12.85 0.31 -5.81
C GLU A 22 13.14 0.81 -4.39
N PRO A 23 13.64 2.05 -4.21
CA PRO A 23 13.82 2.55 -2.85
C PRO A 23 12.52 2.57 -2.04
N TYR A 24 11.41 2.92 -2.67
CA TYR A 24 10.13 2.93 -1.97
C TYR A 24 9.75 1.52 -1.52
N LYS A 25 9.90 0.54 -2.41
CA LYS A 25 9.55 -0.83 -2.07
C LYS A 25 10.45 -1.37 -0.96
N ARG A 26 11.73 -1.01 -0.99
CA ARG A 26 12.64 -1.42 0.06
C ARG A 26 12.20 -0.84 1.40
N TRP A 27 11.77 0.40 1.39
CA TRP A 27 11.28 1.05 2.60
C TRP A 27 10.02 0.35 3.10
N ILE A 28 9.10 0.00 2.19
CA ILE A 28 7.90 -0.75 2.56
C ILE A 28 8.26 -2.06 3.25
N ARG A 29 9.26 -2.75 2.74
CA ARG A 29 9.67 -4.05 3.30
C ARG A 29 10.30 -3.92 4.68
N SER A 30 10.59 -2.71 5.13
CA SER A 30 11.15 -2.51 6.46
C SER A 30 10.09 -2.43 7.55
N PHE A 31 8.82 -2.43 7.17
CA PHE A 31 7.73 -2.40 8.13
C PHE A 31 7.27 -3.80 8.48
N ARG A 32 6.48 -3.90 9.55
CA ARG A 32 5.88 -5.18 9.91
C ARG A 32 4.72 -5.49 8.98
N CYS A 33 4.38 -6.77 8.88
CA CYS A 33 3.19 -7.18 8.17
C CYS A 33 1.96 -6.51 8.80
N LEU A 34 1.16 -5.85 7.98
CA LEU A 34 -0.01 -5.15 8.49
C LEU A 34 -1.07 -6.10 9.04
N ALA A 35 -1.05 -7.35 8.62
CA ALA A 35 -2.07 -8.30 9.05
C ALA A 35 -1.70 -9.06 10.32
N CYS A 36 -0.42 -9.37 10.50
CA CYS A 36 -0.03 -10.20 11.65
C CYS A 36 1.14 -9.65 12.45
N GLY A 37 1.78 -8.58 12.01
CA GLY A 37 2.87 -7.97 12.77
C GLY A 37 4.21 -8.66 12.64
N LYS A 38 4.32 -9.66 11.77
CA LYS A 38 5.58 -10.35 11.55
C LYS A 38 6.62 -9.37 11.03
N ARG A 39 7.86 -9.53 11.46
CA ARG A 39 8.92 -8.58 11.13
C ARG A 39 9.86 -9.01 10.02
N TRP A 40 9.80 -10.28 9.63
CA TRP A 40 10.73 -10.79 8.62
C TRP A 40 9.95 -11.36 7.46
N GLY A 41 10.64 -11.48 6.33
CA GLY A 41 9.99 -12.01 5.13
C GLY A 41 8.89 -11.10 4.62
N ILE A 42 9.06 -9.81 4.79
CA ILE A 42 8.03 -8.84 4.38
C ILE A 42 8.20 -8.51 2.91
N GLU A 43 7.08 -8.50 2.19
CA GLU A 43 7.05 -8.17 0.78
C GLU A 43 6.29 -6.88 0.55
N ALA A 44 6.67 -6.17 -0.49
CA ALA A 44 5.94 -4.98 -0.90
C ALA A 44 4.79 -5.46 -1.79
N ALA A 45 3.62 -5.60 -1.19
CA ALA A 45 2.47 -6.18 -1.86
C ALA A 45 1.70 -5.12 -2.62
N HIS A 46 1.63 -5.26 -3.94
CA HIS A 46 0.88 -4.33 -4.77
C HIS A 46 -0.61 -4.53 -4.57
N THR A 47 -1.33 -3.44 -4.30
CA THR A 47 -2.75 -3.50 -4.01
C THR A 47 -3.62 -2.81 -5.06
N GLY A 48 -3.00 -2.13 -6.00
CA GLY A 48 -3.74 -1.40 -7.01
C GLY A 48 -4.41 -2.33 -8.00
N PRO A 49 -5.26 -1.77 -8.83
CA PRO A 49 -5.96 -2.59 -9.82
C PRO A 49 -4.99 -3.18 -10.83
N HIS A 50 -5.28 -4.39 -11.25
CA HIS A 50 -4.54 -5.07 -12.29
C HIS A 50 -5.47 -5.26 -13.47
N GLY A 51 -5.21 -4.56 -14.55
CA GLY A 51 -6.01 -4.72 -15.73
C GLY A 51 -5.15 -5.22 -16.86
N GLY A 52 -5.44 -6.40 -17.37
CA GLY A 52 -4.70 -6.92 -18.49
C GLY A 52 -3.21 -6.91 -18.24
N SER A 53 -2.48 -6.19 -19.06
CA SER A 53 -1.03 -6.13 -18.95
C SER A 53 -0.55 -5.02 -18.04
N GLN A 54 -1.45 -4.26 -17.47
CA GLN A 54 -1.05 -3.13 -16.64
C GLN A 54 -0.60 -3.57 -15.27
N LYS A 55 0.42 -2.92 -14.77
CA LYS A 55 0.94 -3.20 -13.44
C LYS A 55 0.57 -2.05 -12.52
N SER A 56 0.27 -2.40 -11.27
CA SER A 56 0.02 -1.39 -10.26
C SER A 56 1.26 -0.56 -10.02
N SER A 57 1.04 0.69 -9.65
CA SER A 57 2.12 1.57 -9.25
C SER A 57 2.75 1.05 -7.95
N ASP A 58 4.06 1.25 -7.82
CA ASP A 58 4.73 0.88 -6.57
C ASP A 58 4.21 1.69 -5.40
N SER A 59 3.57 2.84 -5.67
CA SER A 59 2.98 3.64 -4.60
C SER A 59 1.81 2.93 -3.93
N ALA A 60 1.27 1.90 -4.56
CA ALA A 60 0.14 1.17 -4.00
C ALA A 60 0.57 -0.08 -3.24
N CYS A 61 1.81 -0.13 -2.79
CA CYS A 61 2.29 -1.28 -2.04
C CYS A 61 2.04 -1.13 -0.55
N ILE A 62 1.79 -2.25 0.11
CA ILE A 62 1.72 -2.32 1.56
C ILE A 62 2.61 -3.45 2.04
N PRO A 63 3.09 -3.39 3.29
CA PRO A 63 3.94 -4.46 3.80
C PRO A 63 3.11 -5.65 4.27
N LEU A 64 3.35 -6.80 3.67
CA LEU A 64 2.70 -8.05 4.06
C LEU A 64 3.71 -9.18 4.01
N CYS A 65 3.62 -10.09 4.96
CA CYS A 65 4.44 -11.29 4.88
C CYS A 65 3.92 -12.16 3.73
N GLN A 66 4.70 -13.13 3.35
CA GLN A 66 4.37 -13.95 2.19
C GLN A 66 2.99 -14.59 2.31
N GLU A 67 2.68 -15.12 3.47
CA GLU A 67 1.42 -15.80 3.69
C GLU A 67 0.23 -14.85 3.50
N HIS A 68 0.30 -13.68 4.10
CA HIS A 68 -0.81 -12.73 4.03
C HIS A 68 -0.86 -12.01 2.69
N HIS A 69 0.27 -11.91 2.02
CA HIS A 69 0.29 -11.40 0.66
C HIS A 69 -0.52 -12.32 -0.26
N ARG A 70 -0.31 -13.62 -0.11
CA ARG A 70 -1.07 -14.59 -0.89
C ARG A 70 -2.55 -14.55 -0.54
N GLU A 71 -2.85 -14.41 0.74
CA GLU A 71 -4.23 -14.36 1.17
C GLU A 71 -4.95 -13.15 0.59
N MET A 72 -4.28 -12.00 0.57
CA MET A 72 -4.87 -10.80 0.01
C MET A 72 -5.22 -10.99 -1.47
N HIS A 73 -4.36 -11.66 -2.20
CA HIS A 73 -4.62 -11.89 -3.63
C HIS A 73 -5.79 -12.83 -3.87
N ARG A 74 -6.19 -13.61 -2.89
CA ARG A 74 -7.34 -14.49 -3.03
C ARG A 74 -8.66 -13.76 -2.82
N GLY A 75 -8.63 -12.56 -2.24
CA GLY A 75 -9.83 -11.77 -2.06
C GLY A 75 -9.56 -10.55 -1.22
N VAL A 76 -9.41 -9.41 -1.89
CA VAL A 76 -9.03 -8.18 -1.21
C VAL A 76 -10.08 -7.73 -0.20
N LEU A 77 -11.36 -7.77 -0.58
CA LEU A 77 -12.40 -7.30 0.32
C LEU A 77 -12.49 -8.15 1.57
N ARG A 78 -12.44 -9.46 1.39
CA ARG A 78 -12.49 -10.38 2.52
C ARG A 78 -11.27 -10.23 3.41
N PHE A 79 -10.11 -10.00 2.79
CA PHE A 79 -8.89 -9.79 3.53
C PHE A 79 -8.99 -8.56 4.41
N GLN A 80 -9.49 -7.46 3.86
CA GLN A 80 -9.66 -6.23 4.61
C GLN A 80 -10.62 -6.42 5.78
N GLU A 81 -11.71 -7.12 5.55
CA GLU A 81 -12.66 -7.41 6.62
C GLU A 81 -12.02 -8.22 7.73
N ARG A 82 -11.32 -9.27 7.34
CA ARG A 82 -10.75 -10.20 8.31
C ARG A 82 -9.74 -9.53 9.22
N TYR A 83 -8.90 -8.68 8.67
CA TYR A 83 -7.83 -8.05 9.44
C TYR A 83 -8.13 -6.62 9.82
N ARG A 84 -9.33 -6.17 9.51
CA ARG A 84 -9.77 -4.81 9.83
C ARG A 84 -8.83 -3.78 9.26
N LEU A 85 -8.49 -3.96 8.00
CA LEU A 85 -7.60 -3.07 7.28
C LEU A 85 -8.37 -2.28 6.25
N ASP A 86 -8.01 -1.02 6.12
CA ASP A 86 -8.50 -0.16 5.06
C ASP A 86 -7.29 0.06 4.15
N ILE A 87 -7.16 -0.76 3.13
CA ILE A 87 -5.99 -0.74 2.28
C ILE A 87 -5.75 0.62 1.62
N PRO A 88 -6.76 1.27 1.02
CA PRO A 88 -6.51 2.60 0.46
C PRO A 88 -5.98 3.59 1.47
N ARG A 89 -6.47 3.52 2.70
CA ARG A 89 -6.01 4.40 3.75
C ARG A 89 -4.56 4.11 4.13
N GLU A 90 -4.21 2.84 4.19
CA GLU A 90 -2.82 2.46 4.51
C GLU A 90 -1.88 2.93 3.41
N VAL A 91 -2.29 2.78 2.16
CA VAL A 91 -1.48 3.24 1.04
C VAL A 91 -1.29 4.76 1.12
N GLU A 92 -2.35 5.48 1.40
CA GLU A 92 -2.28 6.93 1.50
C GLU A 92 -1.35 7.36 2.64
N ARG A 93 -1.47 6.71 3.78
CA ARG A 93 -0.63 7.01 4.93
C ARG A 93 0.84 6.78 4.62
N LEU A 94 1.14 5.66 3.99
CA LEU A 94 2.53 5.35 3.64
C LEU A 94 3.08 6.32 2.62
N ASN A 95 2.28 6.69 1.64
CA ASN A 95 2.71 7.67 0.65
C ASN A 95 3.04 9.01 1.31
N ALA A 96 2.19 9.44 2.23
CA ALA A 96 2.42 10.71 2.91
C ALA A 96 3.69 10.65 3.76
N GLU A 97 3.89 9.54 4.45
CA GLU A 97 5.06 9.36 5.28
C GLU A 97 6.34 9.35 4.46
N TRP A 98 6.30 8.71 3.31
CA TRP A 98 7.45 8.68 2.41
C TRP A 98 7.82 10.09 1.94
N ARG A 99 6.81 10.88 1.58
CA ARG A 99 7.08 12.24 1.13
C ARG A 99 7.71 13.07 2.23
N GLU A 100 7.27 12.88 3.47
CA GLU A 100 7.86 13.61 4.58
C GLU A 100 9.30 13.20 4.82
N ARG A 101 9.60 11.92 4.69
CA ARG A 101 10.96 11.45 4.82
C ARG A 101 11.88 12.09 3.80
N ARG A 102 11.41 12.20 2.58
CA ARG A 102 12.22 12.77 1.52
C ARG A 102 12.50 14.25 1.75
N LYS A 103 11.51 14.95 2.30
CA LYS A 103 11.72 16.37 2.62
C LYS A 103 12.72 16.55 3.74
N ALA A 104 12.73 15.65 4.69
CA ALA A 104 13.62 15.75 5.84
C ALA A 104 15.05 15.34 5.53
N ALA A 105 15.26 14.63 4.44
CA ALA A 105 16.59 14.12 4.10
C ALA A 105 17.52 15.20 3.61
#